data_66ae5a2b74a69b7746e6b309e0d228f1
#
_entry.id   66ae5a2b74a69b7746e6b309e0d228f1
#
_cell.length_a   1.000
_cell.length_b   1.000
_cell.length_c   1.000
_cell.angle_alpha   90.00
_cell.angle_beta   90.00
_cell.angle_gamma   90.00
#
_symmetry.space_group_name_H-M   'P 1'
#
loop_
_entity.id
_entity.type
_entity.pdbx_description
1 polymer ?
#
loop_
_entity_poly.entity_id
_entity_poly.type
_entity_poly.pdbx_seq_one_letter_code
_entity_poly.pdbx_strand_id
1 'polypeptide(L)'
;NKNIEASYDNLGNSLRNLQRYKEAADAYEKSNKVLSRCNQLECFYLLGEKELFYKKLDNLNKDNISHPLAASLSSHASIRYNEKDTHNFCNSPFEYIKKYDLLRDNKINDKMIENFFRVINKLGISKKEQSLLSNGYQSSGNIFLIDNPAIQDIRAIIETQINLYRSNSDSKATFISNWPKNYTLYGWLIIMTDGGSLSGHMHKEGWLSGSLYLSRPPRALNNDGDIVFSLHGSNYPTEEKFFENKIVNIERGNIVLFPSSLFHSTLPFNSKEKRVTLAFDIIPKV
;
A
#
# COMPACT_ATOMS: atom_id res chain seq x y z
N ASN A 1 -3.01 13.72 -27.48
CA ASN A 1 -1.57 13.48 -27.66
C ASN A 1 -1.00 13.02 -26.31
N LYS A 2 -0.53 11.76 -26.20
CA LYS A 2 -0.05 11.13 -24.94
C LYS A 2 1.05 11.94 -24.24
N ASN A 3 1.88 12.67 -24.97
CA ASN A 3 2.93 13.51 -24.41
C ASN A 3 2.37 14.75 -23.69
N ILE A 4 1.28 15.31 -24.21
CA ILE A 4 0.62 16.48 -23.60
C ILE A 4 -0.08 16.06 -22.30
N GLU A 5 -0.76 14.91 -22.28
CA GLU A 5 -1.39 14.38 -21.06
C GLU A 5 -0.34 14.10 -19.98
N ALA A 6 0.80 13.47 -20.33
CA ALA A 6 1.89 13.23 -19.39
C ALA A 6 2.46 14.54 -18.81
N SER A 7 2.52 15.61 -19.59
CA SER A 7 2.97 16.92 -19.10
C SER A 7 2.00 17.52 -18.08
N TYR A 8 0.69 17.39 -18.30
CA TYR A 8 -0.30 17.83 -17.32
C TYR A 8 -0.31 16.99 -16.05
N ASP A 9 -0.08 15.67 -16.14
CA ASP A 9 0.07 14.81 -14.97
C ASP A 9 1.27 15.24 -14.12
N ASN A 10 2.42 15.48 -14.75
CA ASN A 10 3.63 15.93 -14.07
C ASN A 10 3.44 17.32 -13.44
N LEU A 11 2.79 18.24 -14.14
CA LEU A 11 2.44 19.55 -13.59
C LEU A 11 1.52 19.41 -12.38
N GLY A 12 0.45 18.61 -12.49
CA GLY A 12 -0.47 18.34 -11.39
C GLY A 12 0.24 17.74 -10.18
N ASN A 13 1.14 16.77 -10.37
CA ASN A 13 1.94 16.17 -9.31
C ASN A 13 2.83 17.21 -8.62
N SER A 14 3.50 18.08 -9.38
CA SER A 14 4.36 19.14 -8.86
C SER A 14 3.57 20.16 -8.05
N LEU A 15 2.44 20.62 -8.58
CA LEU A 15 1.53 21.56 -7.90
C LEU A 15 0.95 20.97 -6.62
N ARG A 16 0.53 19.70 -6.64
CA ARG A 16 0.04 18.99 -5.45
C ARG A 16 1.11 18.91 -4.37
N ASN A 17 2.35 18.60 -4.72
CA ASN A 17 3.48 18.55 -3.77
C ASN A 17 3.75 19.93 -3.15
N LEU A 18 3.47 21.01 -3.88
CA LEU A 18 3.51 22.40 -3.39
C LEU A 18 2.23 22.82 -2.65
N GLN A 19 1.29 21.90 -2.43
CA GLN A 19 -0.02 22.13 -1.81
C GLN A 19 -0.91 23.15 -2.57
N ARG A 20 -0.61 23.39 -3.85
CA ARG A 20 -1.41 24.23 -4.75
C ARG A 20 -2.54 23.40 -5.36
N TYR A 21 -3.42 22.88 -4.50
CA TYR A 21 -4.40 21.83 -4.84
C TYR A 21 -5.40 22.27 -5.92
N LYS A 22 -5.83 23.54 -5.94
CA LYS A 22 -6.74 24.05 -6.98
C LYS A 22 -6.11 23.97 -8.36
N GLU A 23 -4.91 24.49 -8.49
CA GLU A 23 -4.17 24.47 -9.75
C GLU A 23 -3.77 23.05 -10.16
N ALA A 24 -3.46 22.20 -9.19
CA ALA A 24 -3.22 20.77 -9.43
C ALA A 24 -4.49 20.09 -10.01
N ALA A 25 -5.67 20.37 -9.44
CA ALA A 25 -6.94 19.85 -9.95
C ALA A 25 -7.22 20.30 -11.39
N ASP A 26 -6.93 21.55 -11.72
CA ASP A 26 -7.08 22.10 -13.09
C ASP A 26 -6.09 21.45 -14.09
N ALA A 27 -4.88 21.10 -13.63
CA ALA A 27 -3.91 20.37 -14.44
C ALA A 27 -4.37 18.93 -14.69
N TYR A 28 -4.80 18.21 -13.64
CA TYR A 28 -5.30 16.85 -13.79
C TYR A 28 -6.56 16.73 -14.65
N GLU A 29 -7.43 17.75 -14.68
CA GLU A 29 -8.63 17.80 -15.55
C GLU A 29 -8.28 17.65 -17.04
N LYS A 30 -7.07 18.02 -17.44
CA LYS A 30 -6.58 17.92 -18.82
C LYS A 30 -6.01 16.56 -19.18
N SER A 31 -6.04 15.60 -18.22
CA SER A 31 -5.61 14.23 -18.43
C SER A 31 -6.77 13.26 -18.23
N ASN A 32 -6.93 12.33 -19.17
CA ASN A 32 -7.96 11.28 -19.08
C ASN A 32 -7.48 10.03 -18.34
N LYS A 33 -6.26 10.02 -17.81
CA LYS A 33 -5.75 8.86 -17.05
C LYS A 33 -6.52 8.68 -15.76
N VAL A 34 -6.79 7.42 -15.42
CA VAL A 34 -7.52 7.05 -14.20
C VAL A 34 -6.84 7.63 -12.96
N LEU A 35 -5.51 7.49 -12.84
CA LEU A 35 -4.76 8.01 -11.71
C LEU A 35 -4.87 9.55 -11.59
N SER A 36 -4.86 10.28 -12.71
CA SER A 36 -5.00 11.74 -12.71
C SER A 36 -6.39 12.17 -12.24
N ARG A 37 -7.43 11.47 -12.68
CA ARG A 37 -8.81 11.68 -12.19
C ARG A 37 -8.91 11.42 -10.68
N CYS A 38 -8.25 10.39 -10.17
CA CYS A 38 -8.21 10.10 -8.73
C CYS A 38 -7.37 11.13 -7.95
N ASN A 39 -6.27 11.61 -8.50
CA ASN A 39 -5.48 12.69 -7.90
C ASN A 39 -6.26 14.03 -7.90
N GLN A 40 -7.05 14.31 -8.94
CA GLN A 40 -7.98 15.44 -8.94
C GLN A 40 -9.01 15.35 -7.82
N LEU A 41 -9.58 14.15 -7.63
CA LEU A 41 -10.50 13.87 -6.53
C LEU A 41 -9.84 14.15 -5.16
N GLU A 42 -8.58 13.72 -4.97
CA GLU A 42 -7.80 14.01 -3.77
C GLU A 42 -7.60 15.52 -3.55
N CYS A 43 -7.34 16.28 -4.62
CA CYS A 43 -7.21 17.74 -4.51
C CYS A 43 -8.49 18.39 -3.99
N PHE A 44 -9.66 18.05 -4.53
CA PHE A 44 -10.93 18.59 -4.04
C PHE A 44 -11.22 18.17 -2.60
N TYR A 45 -10.86 16.94 -2.23
CA TYR A 45 -10.97 16.45 -0.88
C TYR A 45 -10.14 17.27 0.14
N LEU A 46 -8.87 17.55 -0.22
CA LEU A 46 -7.95 18.33 0.62
C LEU A 46 -8.33 19.81 0.70
N LEU A 47 -8.98 20.36 -0.33
CA LEU A 47 -9.55 21.72 -0.34
C LEU A 47 -10.83 21.83 0.50
N GLY A 48 -11.45 20.72 0.92
CA GLY A 48 -12.75 20.73 1.58
C GLY A 48 -13.94 21.01 0.66
N GLU A 49 -13.73 20.93 -0.65
CA GLU A 49 -14.75 21.14 -1.70
C GLU A 49 -15.67 19.90 -1.82
N LYS A 50 -16.53 19.70 -0.78
CA LYS A 50 -17.36 18.51 -0.60
C LYS A 50 -18.19 18.18 -1.85
N GLU A 51 -18.90 19.15 -2.42
CA GLU A 51 -19.79 18.96 -3.57
C GLU A 51 -19.00 18.52 -4.83
N LEU A 52 -17.85 19.16 -5.07
CA LEU A 52 -16.99 18.81 -6.20
C LEU A 52 -16.37 17.42 -6.01
N PHE A 53 -15.96 17.10 -4.80
CA PHE A 53 -15.46 15.78 -4.45
C PHE A 53 -16.48 14.69 -4.80
N TYR A 54 -17.71 14.77 -4.28
CA TYR A 54 -18.73 13.77 -4.54
C TYR A 54 -19.17 13.73 -6.00
N LYS A 55 -19.27 14.87 -6.68
CA LYS A 55 -19.54 14.92 -8.13
C LYS A 55 -18.48 14.17 -8.93
N LYS A 56 -17.19 14.33 -8.62
CA LYS A 56 -16.10 13.63 -9.32
C LYS A 56 -16.05 12.15 -8.95
N LEU A 57 -16.34 11.80 -7.70
CA LEU A 57 -16.47 10.42 -7.26
C LEU A 57 -17.59 9.68 -8.00
N ASP A 58 -18.76 10.30 -8.14
CA ASP A 58 -19.88 9.77 -8.91
C ASP A 58 -19.54 9.55 -10.38
N ASN A 59 -18.75 10.43 -10.99
CA ASN A 59 -18.29 10.24 -12.36
C ASN A 59 -17.35 9.02 -12.47
N LEU A 60 -16.47 8.77 -11.50
CA LEU A 60 -15.66 7.56 -11.49
C LEU A 60 -16.53 6.31 -11.36
N ASN A 61 -17.55 6.35 -10.51
CA ASN A 61 -18.47 5.23 -10.30
C ASN A 61 -19.31 4.94 -11.56
N LYS A 62 -19.82 5.97 -12.25
CA LYS A 62 -20.55 5.84 -13.51
C LYS A 62 -19.71 5.24 -14.64
N ASP A 63 -18.43 5.57 -14.66
CA ASP A 63 -17.47 5.01 -15.61
C ASP A 63 -16.95 3.62 -15.19
N ASN A 64 -17.50 3.03 -14.12
CA ASN A 64 -17.07 1.74 -13.54
C ASN A 64 -15.57 1.69 -13.21
N ILE A 65 -14.98 2.83 -12.85
CA ILE A 65 -13.59 2.91 -12.45
C ILE A 65 -13.48 2.51 -10.99
N SER A 66 -12.78 1.40 -10.71
CA SER A 66 -12.40 0.97 -9.38
C SER A 66 -10.92 1.29 -9.16
N HIS A 67 -10.60 2.07 -8.12
CA HIS A 67 -9.23 2.50 -7.88
C HIS A 67 -8.94 2.65 -6.37
N PRO A 68 -7.80 2.15 -5.84
CA PRO A 68 -7.50 2.16 -4.41
C PRO A 68 -7.46 3.57 -3.81
N LEU A 69 -6.94 4.58 -4.53
CA LEU A 69 -6.96 5.96 -4.05
C LEU A 69 -8.38 6.51 -3.91
N ALA A 70 -9.24 6.28 -4.90
CA ALA A 70 -10.63 6.73 -4.82
C ALA A 70 -11.38 6.00 -3.69
N ALA A 71 -11.09 4.71 -3.48
CA ALA A 71 -11.65 3.93 -2.37
C ALA A 71 -11.22 4.48 -1.01
N SER A 72 -9.92 4.73 -0.83
CA SER A 72 -9.38 5.31 0.41
C SER A 72 -10.03 6.66 0.72
N LEU A 73 -10.15 7.54 -0.29
CA LEU A 73 -10.80 8.85 -0.16
C LEU A 73 -12.30 8.73 0.16
N SER A 74 -13.01 7.82 -0.51
CA SER A 74 -14.45 7.60 -0.30
C SER A 74 -14.72 7.08 1.12
N SER A 75 -13.95 6.09 1.58
CA SER A 75 -14.07 5.57 2.94
C SER A 75 -13.73 6.62 4.00
N HIS A 76 -12.67 7.42 3.78
CA HIS A 76 -12.32 8.50 4.69
C HIS A 76 -13.39 9.60 4.70
N ALA A 77 -13.88 10.02 3.52
CA ALA A 77 -14.92 11.03 3.38
C ALA A 77 -16.25 10.61 4.01
N SER A 78 -16.59 9.31 3.96
CA SER A 78 -17.81 8.79 4.56
C SER A 78 -17.84 9.02 6.08
N ILE A 79 -16.69 8.88 6.73
CA ILE A 79 -16.54 9.16 8.17
C ILE A 79 -16.52 10.69 8.44
N ARG A 80 -15.67 11.41 7.68
CA ARG A 80 -15.50 12.86 7.84
C ARG A 80 -16.82 13.62 7.69
N TYR A 81 -17.58 13.30 6.65
CA TYR A 81 -18.80 14.01 6.30
C TYR A 81 -20.09 13.32 6.76
N ASN A 82 -19.97 12.15 7.43
CA ASN A 82 -21.10 11.32 7.83
C ASN A 82 -22.02 10.97 6.65
N GLU A 83 -21.40 10.51 5.54
CA GLU A 83 -22.05 10.12 4.29
C GLU A 83 -21.82 8.63 4.01
N LYS A 84 -22.54 8.07 3.04
CA LYS A 84 -22.32 6.68 2.61
C LYS A 84 -21.02 6.57 1.80
N ASP A 85 -20.22 5.52 2.06
CA ASP A 85 -19.14 5.12 1.15
C ASP A 85 -19.76 4.53 -0.13
N THR A 86 -19.56 5.22 -1.26
CA THR A 86 -20.19 4.87 -2.54
C THR A 86 -19.22 4.31 -3.55
N HIS A 87 -17.91 4.32 -3.28
CA HIS A 87 -16.94 3.84 -4.26
C HIS A 87 -16.82 2.33 -4.24
N ASN A 88 -17.08 1.73 -5.40
CA ASN A 88 -17.14 0.27 -5.53
C ASN A 88 -15.75 -0.33 -5.78
N PHE A 89 -14.90 -0.36 -4.75
CA PHE A 89 -13.63 -1.09 -4.73
C PHE A 89 -13.64 -2.12 -3.59
N CYS A 90 -13.57 -1.66 -2.34
CA CYS A 90 -13.53 -2.50 -1.14
C CYS A 90 -14.12 -1.74 0.06
N ASN A 91 -15.43 -1.89 0.29
CA ASN A 91 -16.17 -1.08 1.29
C ASN A 91 -15.89 -1.50 2.74
N SER A 92 -15.42 -2.73 2.97
CA SER A 92 -15.04 -3.25 4.30
C SER A 92 -13.59 -3.74 4.28
N PRO A 93 -12.59 -2.85 4.02
CA PRO A 93 -11.23 -3.28 3.73
C PRO A 93 -10.55 -4.01 4.88
N PHE A 94 -10.96 -3.82 6.13
CA PHE A 94 -10.43 -4.55 7.29
C PHE A 94 -10.76 -6.05 7.26
N GLU A 95 -11.85 -6.48 6.61
CA GLU A 95 -12.22 -7.88 6.47
C GLU A 95 -11.30 -8.64 5.50
N TYR A 96 -10.65 -7.89 4.62
CA TYR A 96 -9.71 -8.39 3.62
C TYR A 96 -8.24 -8.36 4.09
N ILE A 97 -7.98 -8.02 5.34
CA ILE A 97 -6.65 -8.21 5.95
C ILE A 97 -6.50 -9.68 6.33
N LYS A 98 -5.56 -10.37 5.68
CA LYS A 98 -5.27 -11.79 5.96
C LYS A 98 -3.81 -11.94 6.37
N LYS A 99 -3.59 -12.72 7.42
CA LYS A 99 -2.27 -13.09 7.92
C LYS A 99 -2.10 -14.60 7.87
N TYR A 100 -0.98 -15.07 7.33
CA TYR A 100 -0.59 -16.47 7.30
C TYR A 100 0.80 -16.64 7.93
N ASP A 101 1.04 -17.77 8.54
CA ASP A 101 2.32 -18.11 9.14
C ASP A 101 3.04 -19.14 8.26
N LEU A 102 3.90 -18.66 7.37
CA LEU A 102 4.56 -19.49 6.37
C LEU A 102 5.63 -20.41 6.95
N LEU A 103 6.23 -20.06 8.11
CA LEU A 103 7.17 -20.93 8.81
C LEU A 103 6.42 -22.10 9.48
N ARG A 104 5.37 -21.83 10.24
CA ARG A 104 4.54 -22.85 10.86
C ARG A 104 3.90 -23.78 9.83
N ASP A 105 3.46 -23.22 8.72
CA ASP A 105 2.80 -23.97 7.65
C ASP A 105 3.80 -24.66 6.69
N ASN A 106 5.10 -24.64 7.01
CA ASN A 106 6.21 -25.24 6.23
C ASN A 106 6.27 -24.78 4.77
N LYS A 107 5.83 -23.55 4.48
CA LYS A 107 5.93 -22.96 3.15
C LYS A 107 7.27 -22.29 2.90
N ILE A 108 7.89 -21.77 3.98
CA ILE A 108 9.26 -21.29 4.02
C ILE A 108 9.97 -21.96 5.21
N ASN A 109 11.29 -21.92 5.22
CA ASN A 109 12.11 -22.40 6.33
C ASN A 109 13.32 -21.47 6.55
N ASP A 110 14.01 -21.65 7.67
CA ASP A 110 15.15 -20.83 8.06
C ASP A 110 16.24 -20.78 6.99
N LYS A 111 16.55 -21.93 6.38
CA LYS A 111 17.57 -22.02 5.32
C LYS A 111 17.22 -21.18 4.10
N MET A 112 15.95 -21.10 3.71
CA MET A 112 15.51 -20.23 2.61
C MET A 112 15.69 -18.76 2.94
N ILE A 113 15.32 -18.35 4.16
CA ILE A 113 15.46 -16.96 4.64
C ILE A 113 16.95 -16.59 4.72
N GLU A 114 17.79 -17.45 5.28
CA GLU A 114 19.25 -17.23 5.37
C GLU A 114 19.89 -17.13 3.99
N ASN A 115 19.49 -18.02 3.06
CA ASN A 115 19.98 -17.98 1.70
C ASN A 115 19.57 -16.69 0.98
N PHE A 116 18.32 -16.25 1.16
CA PHE A 116 17.85 -14.97 0.65
C PHE A 116 18.72 -13.82 1.19
N PHE A 117 18.96 -13.73 2.50
CA PHE A 117 19.81 -12.68 3.08
C PHE A 117 21.24 -12.74 2.56
N ARG A 118 21.82 -13.93 2.40
CA ARG A 118 23.16 -14.08 1.83
C ARG A 118 23.24 -13.50 0.42
N VAL A 119 22.24 -13.77 -0.41
CA VAL A 119 22.17 -13.24 -1.78
C VAL A 119 22.01 -11.72 -1.76
N ILE A 120 21.07 -11.18 -0.98
CA ILE A 120 20.83 -9.74 -0.85
C ILE A 120 22.11 -8.99 -0.41
N ASN A 121 22.81 -9.52 0.58
CA ASN A 121 24.05 -8.92 1.08
C ASN A 121 25.18 -8.97 0.02
N LYS A 122 25.30 -10.10 -0.71
CA LYS A 122 26.30 -10.25 -1.77
C LYS A 122 26.04 -9.30 -2.96
N LEU A 123 24.78 -9.06 -3.30
CA LEU A 123 24.41 -8.19 -4.41
C LEU A 123 24.58 -6.70 -4.09
N GLY A 124 24.69 -6.32 -2.83
CA GLY A 124 24.87 -4.93 -2.43
C GLY A 124 23.76 -4.02 -2.91
N ILE A 125 22.48 -4.47 -2.75
CA ILE A 125 21.31 -3.74 -3.26
C ILE A 125 21.32 -2.30 -2.79
N SER A 126 21.17 -1.37 -3.72
CA SER A 126 21.21 0.07 -3.42
C SER A 126 20.08 0.47 -2.49
N LYS A 127 20.41 1.36 -1.56
CA LYS A 127 19.50 1.90 -0.56
C LYS A 127 18.81 3.13 -1.13
N LYS A 128 17.56 3.31 -0.77
CA LYS A 128 16.77 4.50 -1.04
C LYS A 128 16.24 5.04 0.27
N GLU A 129 16.42 6.32 0.52
CA GLU A 129 15.74 7.02 1.61
C GLU A 129 14.24 7.12 1.30
N GLN A 130 13.44 7.02 2.35
CA GLN A 130 11.98 7.08 2.27
C GLN A 130 11.51 8.01 3.39
N SER A 131 10.91 9.14 3.02
CA SER A 131 10.55 10.22 3.94
C SER A 131 9.57 9.81 5.06
N LEU A 132 8.80 8.74 4.85
CA LEU A 132 7.87 8.20 5.84
C LEU A 132 8.54 7.20 6.80
N LEU A 133 9.76 6.80 6.52
CA LEU A 133 10.50 5.77 7.26
C LEU A 133 11.49 6.43 8.21
N SER A 134 11.33 6.19 9.51
CA SER A 134 12.26 6.62 10.56
C SER A 134 13.17 5.46 10.94
N ASN A 135 14.44 5.75 11.21
CA ASN A 135 15.47 4.79 11.62
C ASN A 135 15.52 3.53 10.74
N GLY A 136 15.55 3.76 9.43
CA GLY A 136 15.58 2.67 8.46
C GLY A 136 15.84 3.15 7.04
N TYR A 137 15.84 2.21 6.12
CA TYR A 137 15.94 2.45 4.68
C TYR A 137 15.19 1.37 3.90
N GLN A 138 14.87 1.66 2.65
CA GLN A 138 14.33 0.67 1.72
C GLN A 138 15.32 0.38 0.59
N SER A 139 15.15 -0.78 -0.06
CA SER A 139 15.88 -1.08 -1.30
C SER A 139 15.31 -0.28 -2.47
N SER A 140 16.16 -0.01 -3.46
CA SER A 140 15.76 0.58 -4.74
C SER A 140 15.32 -0.50 -5.72
N GLY A 141 14.36 -0.15 -6.59
CA GLY A 141 13.91 -1.00 -7.68
C GLY A 141 13.05 -2.19 -7.25
N ASN A 142 12.71 -3.04 -8.22
CA ASN A 142 11.92 -4.24 -7.99
C ASN A 142 12.86 -5.44 -7.77
N ILE A 143 12.91 -5.94 -6.54
CA ILE A 143 13.77 -7.06 -6.16
C ILE A 143 13.43 -8.35 -6.91
N PHE A 144 12.17 -8.54 -7.31
CA PHE A 144 11.73 -9.74 -8.04
C PHE A 144 12.18 -9.80 -9.50
N LEU A 145 12.81 -8.73 -10.02
CA LEU A 145 13.45 -8.75 -11.34
C LEU A 145 14.89 -9.30 -11.31
N ILE A 146 15.44 -9.53 -10.12
CA ILE A 146 16.77 -10.10 -9.97
C ILE A 146 16.71 -11.59 -10.29
N ASP A 147 17.47 -12.01 -11.30
CA ASP A 147 17.59 -13.41 -11.69
C ASP A 147 18.51 -14.16 -10.72
N ASN A 148 17.91 -14.63 -9.62
CA ASN A 148 18.59 -15.45 -8.62
C ASN A 148 17.61 -16.45 -8.01
N PRO A 149 17.96 -17.76 -7.93
CA PRO A 149 17.06 -18.79 -7.42
C PRO A 149 16.47 -18.49 -6.04
N ALA A 150 17.26 -18.00 -5.08
CA ALA A 150 16.76 -17.71 -3.73
C ALA A 150 15.73 -16.59 -3.70
N ILE A 151 15.80 -15.63 -4.62
CA ILE A 151 14.81 -14.55 -4.77
C ILE A 151 13.57 -15.10 -5.48
N GLN A 152 13.76 -15.87 -6.55
CA GLN A 152 12.64 -16.43 -7.31
C GLN A 152 11.84 -17.47 -6.51
N ASP A 153 12.48 -18.24 -5.63
CA ASP A 153 11.80 -19.16 -4.71
C ASP A 153 10.86 -18.40 -3.77
N ILE A 154 11.34 -17.34 -3.12
CA ILE A 154 10.51 -16.48 -2.25
C ILE A 154 9.39 -15.81 -3.04
N ARG A 155 9.67 -15.33 -4.26
CA ARG A 155 8.68 -14.77 -5.16
C ARG A 155 7.57 -15.78 -5.49
N ALA A 156 7.91 -17.00 -5.85
CA ALA A 156 6.94 -18.05 -6.18
C ALA A 156 6.02 -18.39 -4.98
N ILE A 157 6.57 -18.41 -3.77
CA ILE A 157 5.79 -18.59 -2.55
C ILE A 157 4.82 -17.44 -2.35
N ILE A 158 5.26 -16.18 -2.51
CA ILE A 158 4.39 -15.00 -2.42
C ILE A 158 3.28 -15.08 -3.46
N GLU A 159 3.58 -15.39 -4.73
CA GLU A 159 2.58 -15.55 -5.79
C GLU A 159 1.55 -16.65 -5.47
N THR A 160 2.01 -17.75 -4.86
CA THR A 160 1.11 -18.80 -4.37
C THR A 160 0.16 -18.28 -3.28
N GLN A 161 0.66 -17.51 -2.31
CA GLN A 161 -0.16 -16.93 -1.25
C GLN A 161 -1.16 -15.89 -1.79
N ILE A 162 -0.76 -15.09 -2.78
CA ILE A 162 -1.64 -14.15 -3.47
C ILE A 162 -2.79 -14.88 -4.17
N ASN A 163 -2.51 -16.00 -4.86
CA ASN A 163 -3.53 -16.80 -5.52
C ASN A 163 -4.50 -17.45 -4.50
N LEU A 164 -3.98 -17.96 -3.38
CA LEU A 164 -4.79 -18.49 -2.29
C LEU A 164 -5.64 -17.39 -1.62
N TYR A 165 -5.07 -16.21 -1.41
CA TYR A 165 -5.79 -15.05 -0.91
C TYR A 165 -6.98 -14.72 -1.81
N ARG A 166 -6.75 -14.60 -3.12
CA ARG A 166 -7.81 -14.30 -4.09
C ARG A 166 -8.90 -15.36 -4.11
N SER A 167 -8.54 -16.64 -4.14
CA SER A 167 -9.50 -17.74 -4.23
C SER A 167 -10.34 -17.93 -2.96
N ASN A 168 -9.78 -17.56 -1.79
CA ASN A 168 -10.43 -17.71 -0.49
C ASN A 168 -11.12 -16.42 0.00
N SER A 169 -11.08 -15.34 -0.79
CA SER A 169 -11.74 -14.07 -0.46
C SER A 169 -13.14 -13.99 -1.05
N ASP A 170 -14.04 -13.30 -0.34
CA ASP A 170 -15.41 -13.09 -0.83
C ASP A 170 -15.38 -12.24 -2.10
N SER A 171 -15.95 -12.76 -3.18
CA SER A 171 -16.05 -12.11 -4.49
C SER A 171 -17.03 -10.93 -4.54
N LYS A 172 -17.75 -10.66 -3.46
CA LYS A 172 -18.69 -9.51 -3.37
C LYS A 172 -17.97 -8.17 -3.48
N ALA A 173 -16.73 -8.07 -2.99
CA ALA A 173 -15.94 -6.86 -3.20
C ALA A 173 -15.42 -6.80 -4.63
N THR A 174 -15.60 -5.66 -5.27
CA THR A 174 -15.13 -5.40 -6.64
C THR A 174 -13.60 -5.57 -6.75
N PHE A 175 -12.89 -5.28 -5.71
CA PHE A 175 -11.46 -5.52 -5.57
C PHE A 175 -11.08 -7.01 -5.81
N ILE A 176 -11.94 -7.97 -5.48
CA ILE A 176 -11.74 -9.40 -5.76
C ILE A 176 -12.31 -9.79 -7.12
N SER A 177 -13.54 -9.36 -7.44
CA SER A 177 -14.20 -9.73 -8.70
C SER A 177 -13.54 -9.12 -9.94
N ASN A 178 -13.00 -7.90 -9.82
CA ASN A 178 -12.28 -7.18 -10.87
C ASN A 178 -10.75 -7.32 -10.76
N TRP A 179 -10.27 -8.43 -10.20
CA TRP A 179 -8.84 -8.68 -10.07
C TRP A 179 -8.11 -8.46 -11.40
N PRO A 180 -6.99 -7.71 -11.43
CA PRO A 180 -6.29 -7.40 -12.67
C PRO A 180 -5.81 -8.67 -13.38
N LYS A 181 -6.15 -8.80 -14.66
CA LYS A 181 -5.74 -9.96 -15.49
C LYS A 181 -4.22 -9.98 -15.68
N ASN A 182 -3.63 -8.81 -15.89
CA ASN A 182 -2.20 -8.62 -16.05
C ASN A 182 -1.70 -7.64 -14.99
N TYR A 183 -0.62 -8.00 -14.30
CA TYR A 183 -0.01 -7.15 -13.29
C TYR A 183 1.50 -7.37 -13.22
N THR A 184 2.18 -6.44 -12.59
CA THR A 184 3.56 -6.62 -12.13
C THR A 184 3.53 -6.86 -10.64
N LEU A 185 4.19 -7.93 -10.17
CA LEU A 185 4.53 -8.07 -8.77
C LEU A 185 5.79 -7.24 -8.51
N TYR A 186 5.65 -6.16 -7.74
CA TYR A 186 6.73 -5.24 -7.41
C TYR A 186 7.10 -5.38 -5.95
N GLY A 187 8.35 -5.73 -5.65
CA GLY A 187 8.81 -5.96 -4.28
C GLY A 187 10.04 -5.15 -3.92
N TRP A 188 10.13 -4.77 -2.65
CA TRP A 188 11.28 -4.08 -2.07
C TRP A 188 11.48 -4.48 -0.61
N LEU A 189 12.73 -4.34 -0.12
CA LEU A 189 13.03 -4.56 1.27
C LEU A 189 12.87 -3.26 2.07
N ILE A 190 12.34 -3.40 3.27
CA ILE A 190 12.34 -2.35 4.30
C ILE A 190 13.16 -2.90 5.48
N ILE A 191 14.23 -2.19 5.82
CA ILE A 191 15.13 -2.54 6.92
C ILE A 191 15.06 -1.42 7.94
N MET A 192 14.62 -1.76 9.16
CA MET A 192 14.52 -0.84 10.29
C MET A 192 15.48 -1.27 11.38
N THR A 193 16.02 -0.28 12.10
CA THR A 193 16.84 -0.44 13.29
C THR A 193 16.09 0.05 14.53
N ASP A 194 16.74 0.11 15.66
CA ASP A 194 16.17 0.56 16.95
C ASP A 194 15.38 1.88 16.80
N GLY A 195 14.17 1.93 17.35
CA GLY A 195 13.24 3.06 17.18
C GLY A 195 12.61 3.17 15.79
N GLY A 196 12.87 2.21 14.90
CA GLY A 196 12.38 2.22 13.51
C GLY A 196 10.85 2.18 13.44
N SER A 197 10.28 3.06 12.62
CA SER A 197 8.84 3.15 12.39
C SER A 197 8.55 3.58 10.95
N LEU A 198 7.33 3.37 10.50
CA LEU A 198 6.85 3.81 9.19
C LEU A 198 5.51 4.53 9.38
N SER A 199 5.44 5.78 8.95
CA SER A 199 4.23 6.60 9.06
C SER A 199 3.09 6.06 8.20
N GLY A 200 1.85 6.38 8.58
CA GLY A 200 0.64 5.92 7.90
C GLY A 200 0.58 6.37 6.44
N HIS A 201 0.49 5.42 5.53
CA HIS A 201 0.41 5.64 4.09
C HIS A 201 -0.38 4.52 3.40
N MET A 202 -0.77 4.75 2.17
CA MET A 202 -1.40 3.77 1.29
C MET A 202 -0.69 3.72 -0.06
N HIS A 203 -0.90 2.66 -0.82
CA HIS A 203 -0.24 2.48 -2.11
C HIS A 203 -1.21 2.79 -3.27
N LYS A 204 -1.11 4.02 -3.79
CA LYS A 204 -2.04 4.55 -4.81
C LYS A 204 -2.08 3.74 -6.11
N GLU A 205 -0.98 3.09 -6.48
CA GLU A 205 -0.86 2.32 -7.72
C GLU A 205 -1.04 0.82 -7.51
N GLY A 206 -1.01 0.37 -6.25
CA GLY A 206 -1.19 -1.03 -5.90
C GLY A 206 -2.66 -1.45 -5.96
N TRP A 207 -2.91 -2.70 -6.30
CA TRP A 207 -4.21 -3.34 -6.17
C TRP A 207 -4.32 -4.11 -4.85
N LEU A 208 -3.38 -5.00 -4.63
CA LEU A 208 -3.15 -5.70 -3.37
C LEU A 208 -1.74 -5.37 -2.88
N SER A 209 -1.61 -5.07 -1.61
CA SER A 209 -0.34 -4.91 -0.92
C SER A 209 -0.07 -6.07 0.01
N GLY A 210 1.20 -6.35 0.26
CA GLY A 210 1.60 -7.38 1.20
C GLY A 210 2.97 -7.16 1.81
N SER A 211 3.21 -7.85 2.92
CA SER A 211 4.46 -7.80 3.66
C SER A 211 4.83 -9.19 4.18
N LEU A 212 5.99 -9.70 3.78
CA LEU A 212 6.60 -10.90 4.32
C LEU A 212 7.69 -10.50 5.34
N TYR A 213 7.54 -10.94 6.58
CA TYR A 213 8.43 -10.59 7.69
C TYR A 213 9.58 -11.59 7.79
N LEU A 214 10.75 -11.22 7.24
CA LEU A 214 11.93 -12.08 7.17
C LEU A 214 12.76 -12.05 8.46
N SER A 215 12.74 -10.92 9.17
CA SER A 215 13.33 -10.77 10.50
C SER A 215 12.45 -9.85 11.33
N ARG A 216 12.27 -10.23 12.58
CA ARG A 216 11.52 -9.49 13.57
C ARG A 216 12.25 -9.56 14.91
N PRO A 217 12.66 -8.40 15.46
CA PRO A 217 13.30 -8.37 16.76
C PRO A 217 12.33 -8.80 17.89
N PRO A 218 12.86 -9.26 19.03
CA PRO A 218 12.04 -9.52 20.21
C PRO A 218 11.24 -8.27 20.62
N ARG A 219 10.03 -8.49 21.15
CA ARG A 219 9.22 -7.41 21.70
C ARG A 219 9.75 -6.99 23.06
N ALA A 220 10.01 -5.72 23.25
CA ALA A 220 10.21 -5.12 24.57
C ALA A 220 8.87 -4.74 25.20
N LEU A 221 7.94 -4.24 24.38
CA LEU A 221 6.56 -3.91 24.78
C LEU A 221 5.56 -4.61 23.87
N ASN A 222 4.30 -4.69 24.31
CA ASN A 222 3.23 -5.16 23.46
C ASN A 222 3.12 -4.30 22.19
N ASN A 223 2.92 -4.96 21.06
CA ASN A 223 2.78 -4.35 19.74
C ASN A 223 4.03 -3.67 19.15
N ASP A 224 5.21 -3.75 19.80
CA ASP A 224 6.46 -3.26 19.22
C ASP A 224 6.69 -3.82 17.81
N GLY A 225 6.92 -2.94 16.83
CA GLY A 225 7.18 -3.31 15.45
C GLY A 225 6.00 -3.93 14.68
N ASP A 226 4.81 -3.97 15.28
CA ASP A 226 3.61 -4.49 14.63
C ASP A 226 3.08 -3.53 13.56
N ILE A 227 2.24 -4.07 12.66
CA ILE A 227 1.58 -3.28 11.62
C ILE A 227 0.21 -2.82 12.11
N VAL A 228 -0.08 -1.53 11.86
CA VAL A 228 -1.38 -0.92 12.15
C VAL A 228 -2.05 -0.55 10.85
N PHE A 229 -3.29 -0.95 10.69
CA PHE A 229 -4.16 -0.57 9.59
C PHE A 229 -5.16 0.48 10.04
N SER A 230 -5.50 1.42 9.16
CA SER A 230 -6.48 2.48 9.44
C SER A 230 -7.21 2.91 8.17
N LEU A 231 -8.39 3.51 8.34
CA LEU A 231 -9.05 4.27 7.27
C LEU A 231 -8.51 5.70 7.18
N HIS A 232 -7.64 6.12 8.10
CA HIS A 232 -7.02 7.44 8.15
C HIS A 232 -5.50 7.32 8.03
N GLY A 233 -4.90 8.25 7.33
CA GLY A 233 -3.45 8.39 7.20
C GLY A 233 -3.10 9.62 6.38
N SER A 234 -1.80 9.78 6.11
CA SER A 234 -1.31 10.99 5.46
C SER A 234 -1.74 12.25 6.22
N ASN A 235 -1.97 13.36 5.54
CA ASN A 235 -2.43 14.61 6.14
C ASN A 235 -3.91 14.88 5.83
N TYR A 236 -4.73 13.83 5.76
CA TYR A 236 -6.15 14.03 5.49
C TYR A 236 -6.84 14.68 6.70
N PRO A 237 -7.70 15.68 6.48
CA PRO A 237 -8.39 16.37 7.55
C PRO A 237 -9.39 15.45 8.24
N THR A 238 -9.36 15.39 9.58
CA THR A 238 -10.21 14.48 10.38
C THR A 238 -11.48 15.16 10.92
N GLU A 239 -11.44 16.49 11.10
CA GLU A 239 -12.52 17.25 11.73
C GLU A 239 -12.96 16.62 13.07
N GLU A 240 -11.97 16.18 13.87
CA GLU A 240 -12.16 15.53 15.18
C GLU A 240 -12.94 14.20 15.13
N LYS A 241 -13.14 13.62 13.95
CA LYS A 241 -13.78 12.31 13.80
C LYS A 241 -12.84 11.19 14.23
N PHE A 242 -13.42 10.14 14.78
CA PHE A 242 -12.71 8.92 15.13
C PHE A 242 -12.60 8.00 13.91
N PHE A 243 -11.39 7.56 13.64
CA PHE A 243 -11.09 6.55 12.62
C PHE A 243 -10.60 5.27 13.28
N GLU A 244 -11.26 4.18 12.98
CA GLU A 244 -10.90 2.86 13.51
C GLU A 244 -9.48 2.45 13.09
N ASN A 245 -8.77 1.83 14.01
CA ASN A 245 -7.46 1.22 13.78
C ASN A 245 -7.50 -0.28 14.09
N LYS A 246 -6.76 -1.06 13.31
CA LYS A 246 -6.58 -2.50 13.54
C LYS A 246 -5.10 -2.83 13.62
N ILE A 247 -4.64 -3.23 14.81
CA ILE A 247 -3.28 -3.72 15.02
C ILE A 247 -3.25 -5.20 14.65
N VAL A 248 -2.27 -5.59 13.85
CA VAL A 248 -2.00 -6.97 13.51
C VAL A 248 -0.61 -7.33 14.02
N ASN A 249 -0.58 -8.17 15.06
CA ASN A 249 0.67 -8.71 15.60
C ASN A 249 1.37 -9.55 14.54
N ILE A 250 2.65 -9.31 14.33
CA ILE A 250 3.44 -10.02 13.34
C ILE A 250 4.59 -10.77 13.99
N GLU A 251 4.94 -11.91 13.40
CA GLU A 251 6.11 -12.71 13.76
C GLU A 251 6.96 -12.97 12.52
N ARG A 252 8.21 -13.40 12.72
CA ARG A 252 9.07 -13.86 11.63
C ARG A 252 8.39 -15.00 10.87
N GLY A 253 8.40 -14.91 9.55
CA GLY A 253 7.71 -15.86 8.67
C GLY A 253 6.24 -15.57 8.42
N ASN A 254 5.66 -14.58 9.10
CA ASN A 254 4.31 -14.15 8.75
C ASN A 254 4.30 -13.42 7.40
N ILE A 255 3.25 -13.64 6.63
CA ILE A 255 2.86 -12.81 5.48
C ILE A 255 1.51 -12.17 5.77
N VAL A 256 1.40 -10.86 5.56
CA VAL A 256 0.14 -10.11 5.69
C VAL A 256 -0.22 -9.57 4.32
N LEU A 257 -1.47 -9.81 3.89
CA LEU A 257 -2.02 -9.37 2.61
C LEU A 257 -3.25 -8.49 2.87
N PHE A 258 -3.38 -7.38 2.15
CA PHE A 258 -4.44 -6.40 2.37
C PHE A 258 -4.71 -5.54 1.13
N PRO A 259 -5.92 -4.97 0.97
CA PRO A 259 -6.23 -4.03 -0.10
C PRO A 259 -5.32 -2.81 -0.04
N SER A 260 -4.74 -2.41 -1.17
CA SER A 260 -3.83 -1.26 -1.24
C SER A 260 -4.49 0.08 -0.89
N SER A 261 -5.82 0.12 -0.81
CA SER A 261 -6.60 1.28 -0.35
C SER A 261 -6.51 1.54 1.16
N LEU A 262 -6.05 0.55 1.97
CA LEU A 262 -5.87 0.73 3.40
C LEU A 262 -4.60 1.51 3.71
N PHE A 263 -4.74 2.52 4.57
CA PHE A 263 -3.58 3.09 5.25
C PHE A 263 -2.97 2.07 6.19
N HIS A 264 -1.65 2.04 6.23
CA HIS A 264 -0.92 1.19 7.15
C HIS A 264 0.35 1.88 7.63
N SER A 265 0.75 1.53 8.83
CA SER A 265 1.93 2.05 9.51
C SER A 265 2.66 0.93 10.25
N THR A 266 3.89 1.19 10.68
CA THR A 266 4.64 0.30 11.58
C THR A 266 4.90 1.01 12.89
N LEU A 267 4.50 0.40 13.99
CA LEU A 267 4.80 0.90 15.32
C LEU A 267 6.32 0.85 15.58
N PRO A 268 6.89 1.83 16.31
CA PRO A 268 8.28 1.78 16.69
C PRO A 268 8.55 0.55 17.57
N PHE A 269 9.81 0.14 17.59
CA PHE A 269 10.27 -0.96 18.45
C PHE A 269 11.61 -0.62 19.08
N ASN A 270 11.90 -1.21 20.23
CA ASN A 270 13.15 -1.00 20.94
C ASN A 270 13.94 -2.32 20.93
N SER A 271 14.93 -2.42 20.03
CA SER A 271 15.83 -3.57 19.94
C SER A 271 17.06 -3.25 19.11
N LYS A 272 18.21 -3.83 19.47
CA LYS A 272 19.43 -3.80 18.67
C LYS A 272 19.36 -4.65 17.39
N GLU A 273 18.42 -5.58 17.34
CA GLU A 273 18.18 -6.42 16.16
C GLU A 273 17.39 -5.66 15.09
N LYS A 274 17.65 -6.00 13.83
CA LYS A 274 16.96 -5.36 12.70
C LYS A 274 15.60 -6.03 12.43
N ARG A 275 14.60 -5.21 12.15
CA ARG A 275 13.35 -5.64 11.52
C ARG A 275 13.51 -5.58 10.01
N VAL A 276 13.31 -6.70 9.33
CA VAL A 276 13.43 -6.80 7.88
C VAL A 276 12.15 -7.34 7.28
N THR A 277 11.56 -6.57 6.38
CA THR A 277 10.31 -6.88 5.69
C THR A 277 10.53 -6.84 4.20
N LEU A 278 10.08 -7.87 3.49
CA LEU A 278 9.91 -7.85 2.05
C LEU A 278 8.48 -7.39 1.76
N ALA A 279 8.34 -6.10 1.46
CA ALA A 279 7.08 -5.49 1.06
C ALA A 279 6.86 -5.67 -0.44
N PHE A 280 5.61 -5.77 -0.87
CA PHE A 280 5.27 -5.94 -2.27
C PHE A 280 3.87 -5.46 -2.60
N ASP A 281 3.67 -5.11 -3.88
CA ASP A 281 2.39 -4.75 -4.47
C ASP A 281 2.11 -5.57 -5.74
N ILE A 282 0.84 -5.87 -5.96
CA ILE A 282 0.31 -6.15 -7.28
C ILE A 282 0.00 -4.80 -7.94
N ILE A 283 0.70 -4.47 -9.02
CA ILE A 283 0.48 -3.24 -9.79
C ILE A 283 -0.17 -3.63 -11.12
N PRO A 284 -1.45 -3.24 -11.37
CA PRO A 284 -2.12 -3.52 -12.63
C PRO A 284 -1.33 -2.97 -13.83
N LYS A 285 -1.24 -3.74 -14.91
CA LYS A 285 -0.74 -3.23 -16.20
C LYS A 285 -1.90 -2.63 -16.97
N VAL A 286 -1.75 -1.35 -17.32
CA VAL A 286 -2.70 -0.59 -18.16
C VAL A 286 -2.46 -0.85 -19.63
#